data_35ec0c2e071ff830122830af27124bc1
#
_entry.id   35ec0c2e071ff830122830af27124bc1
#
_cell.length_a   1.000
_cell.length_b   1.000
_cell.length_c   1.000
_cell.angle_alpha   90.00
_cell.angle_beta   90.00
_cell.angle_gamma   90.00
#
_symmetry.space_group_name_H-M   'P 1'
#
loop_
_entity.id
_entity.type
_entity.pdbx_description
1 polymer ?
#
loop_
_entity_poly.entity_id
_entity_poly.type
_entity_poly.pdbx_seq_one_letter_code
_entity_poly.pdbx_strand_id
1 'polypeptide(L)'
;MQPSRPVRPSAKAVVIHQQRLLALQLQDQDGVFYILPGGGQHAGELLPDALTREVLEETGLHVTCGDVLFVIEGAHGEPFHRVDIVFAAHLQGASTGEMLHPDTNQTGVAWLDVASLNSLPLYPSRLRRAIMRYAAGTAGPAYLGNECIGDPPCTD
;
A
#
# COMPACT_ATOMS: atom_id res chain seq x y z
N MET A 1 -0.62 -20.58 27.90
CA MET A 1 0.26 -20.18 26.76
C MET A 1 -0.60 -19.50 25.71
N GLN A 2 -0.29 -18.26 25.39
CA GLN A 2 -0.99 -17.59 24.31
C GLN A 2 -0.45 -18.09 22.96
N PRO A 3 -1.33 -18.31 21.97
CA PRO A 3 -0.85 -18.65 20.63
C PRO A 3 0.03 -17.51 20.10
N SER A 4 1.15 -17.86 19.47
CA SER A 4 2.02 -16.87 18.86
C SER A 4 1.32 -16.25 17.65
N ARG A 5 1.37 -14.92 17.57
CA ARG A 5 0.87 -14.21 16.40
C ARG A 5 1.93 -14.31 15.29
N PRO A 6 1.56 -14.74 14.09
CA PRO A 6 2.54 -14.79 13.01
C PRO A 6 2.94 -13.39 12.57
N VAL A 7 4.18 -13.26 12.10
CA VAL A 7 4.65 -12.07 11.38
C VAL A 7 4.39 -12.32 9.89
N ARG A 8 3.70 -11.40 9.23
CA ARG A 8 3.33 -11.54 7.81
C ARG A 8 3.93 -10.41 6.99
N PRO A 9 4.86 -10.73 6.08
CA PRO A 9 5.34 -9.76 5.11
C PRO A 9 4.31 -9.58 3.99
N SER A 10 4.20 -8.34 3.52
CA SER A 10 3.44 -8.01 2.33
C SER A 10 4.23 -7.09 1.44
N ALA A 11 3.96 -7.13 0.14
CA ALA A 11 4.55 -6.26 -0.86
C ALA A 11 3.50 -5.26 -1.32
N LYS A 12 3.79 -3.96 -1.14
CA LYS A 12 2.90 -2.86 -1.49
C LYS A 12 3.53 -2.01 -2.59
N ALA A 13 2.70 -1.45 -3.46
CA ALA A 13 3.17 -0.71 -4.61
C ALA A 13 2.88 0.79 -4.51
N VAL A 14 3.90 1.60 -4.76
CA VAL A 14 3.75 3.03 -5.04
C VAL A 14 3.84 3.20 -6.56
N VAL A 15 2.70 3.41 -7.19
CA VAL A 15 2.58 3.64 -8.64
C VAL A 15 2.11 5.08 -8.82
N ILE A 16 3.00 5.93 -9.33
CA ILE A 16 2.68 7.33 -9.62
C ILE A 16 2.65 7.51 -11.13
N HIS A 17 1.52 7.99 -11.63
CA HIS A 17 1.31 8.26 -13.04
C HIS A 17 0.63 9.63 -13.18
N GLN A 18 1.24 10.53 -13.94
CA GLN A 18 0.71 11.88 -14.13
C GLN A 18 0.43 12.59 -12.80
N GLN A 19 1.37 12.50 -11.85
CA GLN A 19 1.31 13.11 -10.51
C GLN A 19 0.17 12.57 -9.63
N ARG A 20 -0.34 11.39 -9.94
CA ARG A 20 -1.37 10.71 -9.15
C ARG A 20 -0.90 9.34 -8.69
N LEU A 21 -1.28 9.01 -7.47
CA LEU A 21 -0.94 7.75 -6.81
C LEU A 21 -2.08 6.75 -6.98
N LEU A 22 -1.74 5.56 -7.44
CA LEU A 22 -2.68 4.44 -7.47
C LEU A 22 -3.01 3.99 -6.06
N ALA A 23 -4.29 3.87 -5.75
CA ALA A 23 -4.76 3.42 -4.45
C ALA A 23 -6.00 2.55 -4.59
N LEU A 24 -6.25 1.72 -3.60
CA LEU A 24 -7.51 1.02 -3.46
C LEU A 24 -8.43 1.86 -2.61
N GLN A 25 -9.68 1.96 -3.03
CA GLN A 25 -10.72 2.61 -2.26
C GLN A 25 -11.49 1.58 -1.46
N LEU A 26 -11.56 1.78 -0.16
CA LEU A 26 -12.32 0.93 0.75
C LEU A 26 -13.37 1.77 1.46
N GLN A 27 -14.35 1.09 2.01
CA GLN A 27 -15.39 1.75 2.78
C GLN A 27 -15.68 0.93 4.03
N ASP A 28 -15.75 1.63 5.15
CA ASP A 28 -16.21 1.08 6.41
C ASP A 28 -17.35 1.95 6.99
N GLN A 29 -17.73 1.71 8.23
CA GLN A 29 -18.80 2.46 8.88
C GLN A 29 -18.46 3.95 9.09
N ASP A 30 -17.17 4.30 9.08
CA ASP A 30 -16.69 5.68 9.25
C ASP A 30 -16.52 6.42 7.92
N GLY A 31 -16.68 5.73 6.79
CA GLY A 31 -16.63 6.31 5.47
C GLY A 31 -15.58 5.68 4.55
N VAL A 32 -15.21 6.42 3.51
CA VAL A 32 -14.24 6.01 2.51
C VAL A 32 -12.83 6.26 3.00
N PHE A 33 -11.93 5.30 2.75
CA PHE A 33 -10.50 5.46 2.98
C PHE A 33 -9.72 4.73 1.88
N TYR A 34 -8.40 4.94 1.85
CA TYR A 34 -7.54 4.41 0.82
C TYR A 34 -6.36 3.66 1.41
N ILE A 35 -5.90 2.65 0.69
CA ILE A 35 -4.67 1.92 0.99
C ILE A 35 -3.88 1.72 -0.31
N LEU A 36 -2.58 1.42 -0.18
CA LEU A 36 -1.79 1.03 -1.35
C LEU A 36 -2.22 -0.35 -1.85
N PRO A 37 -2.17 -0.58 -3.16
CA PRO A 37 -2.37 -1.93 -3.69
C PRO A 37 -1.19 -2.83 -3.32
N GLY A 38 -1.47 -4.11 -3.20
CA GLY A 38 -0.50 -5.11 -2.80
C GLY A 38 -1.06 -6.02 -1.73
N GLY A 39 -0.28 -6.99 -1.30
CA GLY A 39 -0.75 -7.93 -0.30
C GLY A 39 0.30 -8.93 0.14
N GLY A 40 -0.15 -9.96 0.84
CA GLY A 40 0.69 -10.95 1.49
C GLY A 40 1.49 -11.79 0.51
N GLN A 41 2.75 -12.04 0.88
CA GLN A 41 3.63 -12.94 0.18
C GLN A 41 3.24 -14.39 0.47
N HIS A 42 3.20 -15.22 -0.57
CA HIS A 42 3.05 -16.66 -0.42
C HIS A 42 4.42 -17.32 -0.18
N ALA A 43 4.44 -18.44 0.53
CA ALA A 43 5.67 -19.20 0.70
C ALA A 43 6.22 -19.62 -0.66
N GLY A 44 7.52 -19.39 -0.89
CA GLY A 44 8.17 -19.66 -2.16
C GLY A 44 8.04 -18.58 -3.22
N GLU A 45 7.22 -17.57 -2.98
CA GLU A 45 7.04 -16.42 -3.87
C GLU A 45 7.99 -15.30 -3.46
N LEU A 46 8.64 -14.65 -4.43
CA LEU A 46 9.45 -13.47 -4.13
C LEU A 46 8.56 -12.23 -3.98
N LEU A 47 9.03 -11.24 -3.21
CA LEU A 47 8.25 -10.02 -2.99
C LEU A 47 7.84 -9.29 -4.27
N PRO A 48 8.72 -9.13 -5.29
CA PRO A 48 8.28 -8.53 -6.56
C PRO A 48 7.16 -9.30 -7.26
N ASP A 49 7.17 -10.62 -7.17
CA ASP A 49 6.13 -11.47 -7.77
C ASP A 49 4.82 -11.35 -7.00
N ALA A 50 4.89 -11.28 -5.67
CA ALA A 50 3.72 -11.03 -4.83
C ALA A 50 3.09 -9.68 -5.17
N LEU A 51 3.91 -8.64 -5.33
CA LEU A 51 3.44 -7.30 -5.69
C LEU A 51 2.71 -7.30 -7.03
N THR A 52 3.32 -7.85 -8.07
CA THR A 52 2.72 -7.83 -9.42
C THR A 52 1.44 -8.65 -9.45
N ARG A 53 1.41 -9.78 -8.77
CA ARG A 53 0.21 -10.63 -8.66
C ARG A 53 -0.93 -9.89 -7.94
N GLU A 54 -0.65 -9.32 -6.77
CA GLU A 54 -1.66 -8.62 -5.97
C GLU A 54 -2.19 -7.37 -6.67
N VAL A 55 -1.33 -6.57 -7.28
CA VAL A 55 -1.76 -5.38 -8.03
C VAL A 55 -2.68 -5.77 -9.18
N LEU A 56 -2.34 -6.83 -9.91
CA LEU A 56 -3.18 -7.33 -11.00
C LEU A 56 -4.54 -7.80 -10.48
N GLU A 57 -4.55 -8.58 -9.40
CA GLU A 57 -5.80 -9.10 -8.79
C GLU A 57 -6.72 -7.98 -8.33
N GLU A 58 -6.14 -6.93 -7.72
CA GLU A 58 -6.91 -5.86 -7.09
C GLU A 58 -7.30 -4.73 -8.05
N THR A 59 -6.50 -4.47 -9.07
CA THR A 59 -6.69 -3.30 -9.94
C THR A 59 -6.87 -3.65 -11.42
N GLY A 60 -6.52 -4.84 -11.85
CA GLY A 60 -6.46 -5.22 -13.26
C GLY A 60 -5.28 -4.62 -14.01
N LEU A 61 -4.37 -3.94 -13.32
CA LEU A 61 -3.23 -3.28 -13.94
C LEU A 61 -1.98 -4.15 -13.86
N HIS A 62 -1.24 -4.18 -14.97
CA HIS A 62 0.08 -4.81 -15.02
C HIS A 62 1.14 -3.78 -14.66
N VAL A 63 2.01 -4.11 -13.71
CA VAL A 63 3.09 -3.24 -13.26
C VAL A 63 4.42 -3.98 -13.27
N THR A 64 5.51 -3.21 -13.39
CA THR A 64 6.87 -3.69 -13.18
C THR A 64 7.31 -3.21 -11.81
N CYS A 65 7.81 -4.13 -10.97
CA CYS A 65 8.34 -3.80 -9.65
C CYS A 65 9.73 -3.18 -9.77
N GLY A 66 9.91 -2.05 -9.11
CA GLY A 66 11.19 -1.34 -9.04
C GLY A 66 11.86 -1.50 -7.67
N ASP A 67 12.48 -0.42 -7.20
CA ASP A 67 13.25 -0.42 -5.96
C ASP A 67 12.37 -0.44 -4.72
N VAL A 68 12.91 -0.98 -3.63
CA VAL A 68 12.31 -0.84 -2.29
C VAL A 68 12.42 0.62 -1.86
N LEU A 69 11.31 1.18 -1.42
CA LEU A 69 11.25 2.56 -0.94
C LEU A 69 11.16 2.63 0.58
N PHE A 70 10.24 1.88 1.17
CA PHE A 70 9.91 1.98 2.59
C PHE A 70 9.61 0.62 3.19
N VAL A 71 9.79 0.55 4.51
CA VAL A 71 9.26 -0.53 5.36
C VAL A 71 8.42 0.12 6.44
N ILE A 72 7.21 -0.38 6.64
CA ILE A 72 6.32 0.07 7.70
C ILE A 72 5.66 -1.14 8.35
N GLU A 73 5.48 -1.10 9.65
CA GLU A 73 4.93 -2.21 10.42
C GLU A 73 3.58 -1.84 11.05
N GLY A 74 2.78 -2.87 11.30
CA GLY A 74 1.61 -2.80 12.17
C GLY A 74 1.66 -3.95 13.15
N ALA A 75 2.27 -3.71 14.31
CA ALA A 75 2.59 -4.78 15.27
C ALA A 75 1.38 -5.22 16.10
N HIS A 76 0.33 -4.41 16.18
CA HIS A 76 -0.84 -4.66 17.02
C HIS A 76 -2.13 -4.40 16.23
N GLY A 77 -3.25 -4.79 16.78
CA GLY A 77 -4.58 -4.49 16.23
C GLY A 77 -5.10 -5.49 15.21
N GLU A 78 -4.27 -6.43 14.78
CA GLU A 78 -4.64 -7.48 13.81
C GLU A 78 -4.25 -8.85 14.36
N PRO A 79 -4.83 -9.95 13.81
CA PRO A 79 -4.46 -11.30 14.21
C PRO A 79 -2.99 -11.66 13.90
N PHE A 80 -2.29 -10.83 13.16
CA PHE A 80 -0.90 -11.01 12.79
C PHE A 80 -0.13 -9.69 12.93
N HIS A 81 1.19 -9.80 12.99
CA HIS A 81 2.10 -8.65 12.96
C HIS A 81 2.43 -8.38 11.49
N ARG A 82 1.94 -7.27 10.98
CA ARG A 82 2.12 -6.90 9.58
C ARG A 82 3.47 -6.21 9.37
N VAL A 83 4.19 -6.63 8.32
CA VAL A 83 5.40 -5.95 7.85
C VAL A 83 5.20 -5.64 6.37
N ASP A 84 4.96 -4.38 6.04
CA ASP A 84 4.77 -3.94 4.65
C ASP A 84 6.10 -3.47 4.07
N ILE A 85 6.53 -4.14 3.00
CA ILE A 85 7.66 -3.70 2.18
C ILE A 85 7.07 -2.97 0.97
N VAL A 86 7.36 -1.68 0.88
CA VAL A 86 6.76 -0.78 -0.12
C VAL A 86 7.78 -0.53 -1.23
N PHE A 87 7.38 -0.85 -2.46
CA PHE A 87 8.22 -0.74 -3.66
C PHE A 87 7.70 0.35 -4.58
N ALA A 88 8.59 1.03 -5.28
CA ALA A 88 8.21 1.74 -6.49
C ALA A 88 7.78 0.72 -7.54
N ALA A 89 6.72 1.03 -8.28
CA ALA A 89 6.28 0.19 -9.39
C ALA A 89 5.79 1.07 -10.54
N HIS A 90 5.85 0.53 -11.75
CA HIS A 90 5.57 1.29 -12.97
C HIS A 90 4.55 0.54 -13.81
N LEU A 91 3.60 1.28 -14.40
CA LEU A 91 2.62 0.71 -15.31
C LEU A 91 3.30 0.09 -16.53
N GLN A 92 2.85 -1.12 -16.89
CA GLN A 92 3.24 -1.78 -18.14
C GLN A 92 2.12 -1.66 -19.15
N GLY A 93 2.37 -0.92 -20.24
CA GLY A 93 1.47 -0.85 -21.38
C GLY A 93 0.05 -0.42 -21.03
N ALA A 94 -0.89 -0.78 -21.90
CA ALA A 94 -2.30 -0.54 -21.70
C ALA A 94 -2.87 -1.69 -20.86
N SER A 95 -3.39 -1.38 -19.68
CA SER A 95 -4.07 -2.33 -18.80
C SER A 95 -5.57 -2.17 -18.93
N THR A 96 -6.31 -3.27 -18.74
CA THR A 96 -7.76 -3.25 -18.85
C THR A 96 -8.44 -2.55 -17.67
N GLY A 97 -7.76 -2.48 -16.53
CA GLY A 97 -8.34 -1.88 -15.32
C GLY A 97 -9.44 -2.69 -14.67
N GLU A 98 -9.62 -3.94 -15.08
CA GLU A 98 -10.65 -4.81 -14.51
C GLU A 98 -10.12 -5.52 -13.27
N MET A 99 -10.86 -5.37 -12.16
CA MET A 99 -10.51 -6.05 -10.91
C MET A 99 -10.87 -7.52 -10.97
N LEU A 100 -9.92 -8.40 -10.61
CA LEU A 100 -10.11 -9.85 -10.63
C LEU A 100 -10.54 -10.40 -9.27
N HIS A 101 -9.94 -9.92 -8.18
CA HIS A 101 -10.19 -10.43 -6.82
C HIS A 101 -10.21 -9.27 -5.82
N PRO A 102 -11.30 -8.48 -5.77
CA PRO A 102 -11.38 -7.36 -4.84
C PRO A 102 -11.53 -7.86 -3.39
N ASP A 103 -10.96 -7.13 -2.45
CA ASP A 103 -11.21 -7.34 -1.03
C ASP A 103 -12.68 -7.07 -0.69
N THR A 104 -13.17 -7.69 0.39
CA THR A 104 -14.60 -7.65 0.75
C THR A 104 -15.16 -6.23 0.85
N ASN A 105 -14.40 -5.29 1.43
CA ASN A 105 -14.82 -3.90 1.59
C ASN A 105 -14.19 -2.95 0.56
N GLN A 106 -13.51 -3.48 -0.44
CA GLN A 106 -12.94 -2.68 -1.52
C GLN A 106 -14.05 -2.24 -2.47
N THR A 107 -14.22 -0.94 -2.67
CA THR A 107 -15.25 -0.35 -3.50
C THR A 107 -14.74 0.16 -4.85
N GLY A 108 -13.43 0.20 -5.04
CA GLY A 108 -12.88 0.64 -6.32
C GLY A 108 -11.38 0.86 -6.30
N VAL A 109 -10.93 1.44 -7.40
CA VAL A 109 -9.55 1.87 -7.62
C VAL A 109 -9.58 3.38 -7.76
N ALA A 110 -8.62 4.05 -7.16
CA ALA A 110 -8.54 5.51 -7.20
C ALA A 110 -7.14 5.96 -7.61
N TRP A 111 -7.06 7.12 -8.22
CA TRP A 111 -5.83 7.83 -8.51
C TRP A 111 -5.83 9.11 -7.69
N LEU A 112 -5.02 9.15 -6.63
CA LEU A 112 -5.00 10.25 -5.68
C LEU A 112 -3.97 11.30 -6.08
N ASP A 113 -4.34 12.56 -5.98
CA ASP A 113 -3.41 13.66 -6.24
C ASP A 113 -2.27 13.62 -5.20
N VAL A 114 -1.04 13.43 -5.66
CA VAL A 114 0.13 13.32 -4.78
C VAL A 114 0.31 14.57 -3.94
N ALA A 115 0.06 15.75 -4.51
CA ALA A 115 0.19 17.01 -3.78
C ALA A 115 -0.79 17.15 -2.62
N SER A 116 -1.88 16.40 -2.62
CA SER A 116 -2.95 16.47 -1.62
C SER A 116 -2.93 15.30 -0.62
N LEU A 117 -1.94 14.41 -0.67
CA LEU A 117 -1.96 13.17 0.13
C LEU A 117 -2.10 13.41 1.63
N ASN A 118 -1.51 14.48 2.17
CA ASN A 118 -1.61 14.78 3.60
C ASN A 118 -3.04 15.06 4.06
N SER A 119 -3.93 15.47 3.16
CA SER A 119 -5.34 15.76 3.47
C SER A 119 -6.28 14.63 3.11
N LEU A 120 -5.77 13.54 2.54
CA LEU A 120 -6.57 12.39 2.12
C LEU A 120 -6.47 11.25 3.15
N PRO A 121 -7.53 10.44 3.30
CA PRO A 121 -7.53 9.32 4.25
C PRO A 121 -6.80 8.08 3.68
N LEU A 122 -5.54 8.25 3.33
CA LEU A 122 -4.65 7.16 2.94
C LEU A 122 -3.96 6.59 4.17
N TYR A 123 -4.07 5.28 4.38
CA TYR A 123 -3.50 4.59 5.54
C TYR A 123 -2.56 3.47 5.12
N PRO A 124 -1.51 3.17 5.90
CA PRO A 124 -1.07 3.91 7.10
C PRO A 124 -0.72 5.36 6.79
N SER A 125 -1.08 6.27 7.68
CA SER A 125 -0.95 7.71 7.42
C SER A 125 0.50 8.17 7.25
N ARG A 126 1.45 7.44 7.84
CA ARG A 126 2.89 7.72 7.70
C ARG A 126 3.37 7.64 6.24
N LEU A 127 2.66 6.90 5.40
CA LEU A 127 2.97 6.81 3.97
C LEU A 127 2.74 8.11 3.23
N ARG A 128 1.81 8.94 3.68
CA ARG A 128 1.41 10.17 2.95
C ARG A 128 2.60 11.07 2.68
N ARG A 129 3.30 11.47 3.74
CA ARG A 129 4.45 12.36 3.64
C ARG A 129 5.65 11.69 2.98
N ALA A 130 5.86 10.40 3.28
CA ALA A 130 6.95 9.62 2.67
C ALA A 130 6.80 9.55 1.14
N ILE A 131 5.60 9.30 0.65
CA ILE A 131 5.32 9.25 -0.79
C ILE A 131 5.48 10.64 -1.43
N MET A 132 5.02 11.69 -0.76
CA MET A 132 5.20 13.06 -1.26
C MET A 132 6.69 13.41 -1.40
N ARG A 133 7.51 13.04 -0.43
CA ARG A 133 8.98 13.23 -0.51
C ARG A 133 9.59 12.45 -1.67
N TYR A 134 9.20 11.19 -1.80
CA TYR A 134 9.67 10.35 -2.90
C TYR A 134 9.33 10.99 -4.26
N ALA A 135 8.09 11.42 -4.44
CA ALA A 135 7.64 12.05 -5.68
C ALA A 135 8.40 13.35 -5.97
N ALA A 136 8.82 14.08 -4.95
CA ALA A 136 9.60 15.32 -5.07
C ALA A 136 11.09 15.07 -5.23
N GLY A 137 11.54 13.81 -5.19
CA GLY A 137 12.96 13.49 -5.24
C GLY A 137 13.74 13.86 -3.98
N THR A 138 13.05 14.04 -2.86
CA THR A 138 13.64 14.43 -1.57
C THR A 138 13.93 13.18 -0.74
N ALA A 139 15.14 13.07 -0.20
CA ALA A 139 15.52 11.96 0.66
C ALA A 139 14.75 11.98 1.98
N GLY A 140 14.51 10.81 2.54
CA GLY A 140 13.86 10.63 3.81
C GLY A 140 14.13 9.23 4.37
N PRO A 141 13.61 8.92 5.57
CA PRO A 141 13.84 7.60 6.16
C PRO A 141 13.15 6.51 5.35
N ALA A 142 13.81 5.36 5.22
CA ALA A 142 13.23 4.17 4.59
C ALA A 142 12.33 3.41 5.58
N TYR A 143 12.73 3.32 6.83
CA TYR A 143 11.91 2.69 7.86
C TYR A 143 10.95 3.72 8.47
N LEU A 144 9.65 3.48 8.30
CA LEU A 144 8.62 4.43 8.73
C LEU A 144 8.03 4.11 10.10
N GLY A 145 8.49 3.04 10.74
CA GLY A 145 8.07 2.68 12.08
C GLY A 145 6.78 1.87 12.11
N ASN A 146 6.01 2.06 13.16
CA ASN A 146 4.81 1.28 13.46
C ASN A 146 3.57 2.17 13.45
N GLU A 147 2.56 1.75 12.71
CA GLU A 147 1.24 2.37 12.76
C GLU A 147 0.19 1.26 12.71
N CYS A 148 -0.65 1.21 13.73
CA CYS A 148 -1.67 0.19 13.89
C CYS A 148 -3.05 0.71 13.51
N ILE A 149 -3.97 -0.20 13.22
CA ILE A 149 -5.37 0.16 12.97
C ILE A 149 -5.93 0.86 14.22
N GLY A 150 -6.51 2.03 14.02
CA GLY A 150 -7.07 2.84 15.09
C GLY A 150 -6.11 3.85 15.72
N ASP A 151 -4.83 3.83 15.32
CA ASP A 151 -3.89 4.87 15.74
C ASP A 151 -4.30 6.23 15.16
N PRO A 152 -4.04 7.34 15.90
CA PRO A 152 -4.28 8.65 15.33
C PRO A 152 -3.37 8.88 14.12
N PRO A 153 -3.85 9.61 13.09
CA PRO A 153 -3.02 9.91 11.92
C PRO A 153 -1.76 10.65 12.31
N CYS A 154 -0.66 10.33 11.61
CA CYS A 154 0.59 11.04 11.76
C CYS A 154 0.44 12.47 11.21
N THR A 155 0.79 13.47 11.99
CA THR A 155 0.65 14.88 11.62
C THR A 155 1.99 15.57 11.32
N ASP A 156 3.10 14.86 11.48
CA ASP A 156 4.46 15.42 11.32
C ASP A 156 4.96 15.46 9.87
#